data_78117a05600198dec45ac65828a0ea4c
#
_entry.id   78117a05600198dec45ac65828a0ea4c
#
_cell.length_a   1.000
_cell.length_b   1.000
_cell.length_c   1.000
_cell.angle_alpha   90.00
_cell.angle_beta   90.00
_cell.angle_gamma   90.00
#
_symmetry.space_group_name_H-M   'P 1'
#
loop_
_entity.id
_entity.type
_entity.pdbx_description
1 polymer ?
#
loop_
_entity_poly.entity_id
_entity_poly.type
_entity_poly.pdbx_seq_one_letter_code
_entity_poly.pdbx_strand_id
1 'polypeptide(L)'
;MEALKIQNVLKESYAICSNLSHSFVSETTINRGGLILPNSSTVFVLRGKYILVLEFLENVEIAQAYEKGGAACLSVLTDEKYFKGSFENLEAIRNAGVKCPLLCKEFIVDAWQIYYARTKGADAILLIAAVLPDLDIKYMIKICKMLGLATLVEVHNEREMDRVLGIEGVELIGINNRSLETFEVDISNTKKLLEGERGQMIREKDIIVVGESGLFTPDDIAYVQEAGVKAVLVGESIVKQSDPGKGIAGLFGKDISS
;
A
#
# COMPACT_ATOMS: atom_id res chain seq x y z
N MET A 1 19.22 -5.75 -12.90
CA MET A 1 18.54 -7.05 -12.75
C MET A 1 17.10 -6.91 -12.23
N GLU A 2 16.81 -6.03 -11.30
CA GLU A 2 15.44 -5.82 -10.79
C GLU A 2 14.49 -5.14 -11.79
N ALA A 3 14.95 -4.17 -12.58
CA ALA A 3 14.16 -3.52 -13.63
C ALA A 3 13.57 -4.52 -14.64
N LEU A 4 14.38 -5.51 -15.03
CA LEU A 4 13.92 -6.57 -15.92
C LEU A 4 12.88 -7.48 -15.26
N LYS A 5 12.95 -7.63 -13.94
CA LYS A 5 11.99 -8.42 -13.16
C LYS A 5 10.61 -7.78 -13.14
N ILE A 6 10.51 -6.48 -12.83
CA ILE A 6 9.22 -5.78 -12.78
C ILE A 6 8.63 -5.60 -14.19
N GLN A 7 9.44 -5.31 -15.22
CA GLN A 7 8.94 -5.31 -16.60
C GLN A 7 8.37 -6.67 -17.03
N ASN A 8 8.96 -7.76 -16.57
CA ASN A 8 8.43 -9.09 -16.84
C ASN A 8 7.13 -9.37 -16.04
N VAL A 9 7.03 -8.90 -14.77
CA VAL A 9 5.78 -8.97 -13.98
C VAL A 9 4.67 -8.20 -14.70
N LEU A 10 4.93 -6.99 -15.14
CA LEU A 10 3.96 -6.17 -15.86
C LEU A 10 3.50 -6.84 -17.17
N LYS A 11 4.43 -7.46 -17.92
CA LYS A 11 4.10 -8.19 -19.16
C LYS A 11 3.33 -9.49 -18.88
N GLU A 12 3.71 -10.25 -17.86
CA GLU A 12 3.03 -11.50 -17.50
C GLU A 12 1.64 -11.22 -16.92
N SER A 13 1.47 -10.18 -16.09
CA SER A 13 0.17 -9.74 -15.58
C SER A 13 -0.77 -9.33 -16.70
N TYR A 14 -0.28 -8.62 -17.71
CA TYR A 14 -1.06 -8.29 -18.92
C TYR A 14 -1.45 -9.53 -19.73
N ALA A 15 -0.55 -10.51 -19.85
CA ALA A 15 -0.81 -11.76 -20.57
C ALA A 15 -1.83 -12.65 -19.83
N ILE A 16 -1.85 -12.63 -18.50
CA ILE A 16 -2.82 -13.36 -17.68
C ILE A 16 -4.22 -12.72 -17.80
N CYS A 17 -4.32 -11.39 -17.76
CA CYS A 17 -5.60 -10.69 -17.96
C CYS A 17 -6.24 -10.98 -19.31
N SER A 18 -5.44 -11.14 -20.39
CA SER A 18 -5.96 -11.44 -21.72
C SER A 18 -6.44 -12.88 -21.88
N ASN A 19 -6.02 -13.80 -21.04
CA ASN A 19 -6.35 -15.24 -21.12
C ASN A 19 -7.44 -15.71 -20.13
N LEU A 20 -7.79 -14.89 -19.11
CA LEU A 20 -8.73 -15.27 -18.04
C LEU A 20 -10.18 -14.80 -18.26
N SER A 21 -10.52 -14.25 -19.43
CA SER A 21 -11.89 -13.80 -19.72
C SER A 21 -12.94 -14.91 -19.83
N HIS A 22 -12.59 -16.17 -19.66
CA HIS A 22 -13.56 -17.28 -19.67
C HIS A 22 -13.19 -18.37 -18.66
N SER A 23 -14.01 -18.46 -17.64
CA SER A 23 -14.18 -19.54 -16.67
C SER A 23 -13.64 -19.27 -15.25
N PHE A 24 -14.52 -18.99 -14.34
CA PHE A 24 -14.74 -19.69 -13.07
C PHE A 24 -15.72 -18.89 -12.18
N VAL A 25 -16.99 -19.22 -12.30
CA VAL A 25 -17.92 -19.05 -11.18
C VAL A 25 -18.15 -20.45 -10.63
N SER A 26 -17.52 -20.80 -9.55
CA SER A 26 -17.93 -21.93 -8.73
C SER A 26 -18.38 -21.41 -7.37
N GLU A 27 -19.62 -21.69 -7.04
CA GLU A 27 -20.28 -21.38 -5.79
C GLU A 27 -19.47 -21.94 -4.61
N THR A 28 -18.88 -21.07 -3.81
CA THR A 28 -18.45 -21.43 -2.47
C THR A 28 -19.49 -20.91 -1.47
N THR A 29 -20.18 -21.85 -0.83
CA THR A 29 -21.18 -21.63 0.21
C THR A 29 -20.57 -20.82 1.37
N ILE A 30 -21.01 -19.58 1.51
CA ILE A 30 -20.64 -18.72 2.64
C ILE A 30 -21.40 -19.21 3.88
N ASN A 31 -20.68 -19.81 4.80
CA ASN A 31 -21.22 -20.21 6.08
C ASN A 31 -21.53 -18.93 6.92
N ARG A 32 -22.79 -18.74 7.28
CA ARG A 32 -23.29 -17.60 8.05
C ARG A 32 -22.85 -17.69 9.52
N GLY A 33 -21.59 -17.37 9.78
CA GLY A 33 -21.15 -16.95 11.11
C GLY A 33 -21.15 -15.42 11.11
N GLY A 34 -22.01 -14.80 11.94
CA GLY A 34 -22.23 -13.36 11.92
C GLY A 34 -20.95 -12.56 12.17
N LEU A 35 -20.35 -12.04 11.11
CA LEU A 35 -19.33 -11.02 11.17
C LEU A 35 -20.08 -9.69 11.31
N ILE A 36 -20.04 -9.12 12.52
CA ILE A 36 -20.44 -7.74 12.75
C ILE A 36 -19.37 -6.89 12.02
N LEU A 37 -19.73 -6.38 10.85
CA LEU A 37 -18.94 -5.38 10.16
C LEU A 37 -18.97 -4.11 11.03
N PRO A 38 -17.82 -3.57 11.47
CA PRO A 38 -17.81 -2.24 12.02
C PRO A 38 -18.29 -1.29 10.94
N ASN A 39 -19.26 -0.44 11.25
CA ASN A 39 -19.76 0.61 10.39
C ASN A 39 -18.61 1.38 9.76
N SER A 40 -18.65 1.50 8.44
CA SER A 40 -18.06 2.50 7.55
C SER A 40 -16.86 3.26 8.11
N SER A 41 -15.78 3.19 7.37
CA SER A 41 -14.54 3.96 7.55
C SER A 41 -13.54 3.25 8.46
N THR A 42 -12.88 2.21 7.93
CA THR A 42 -11.53 1.89 8.38
C THR A 42 -10.63 3.00 7.83
N VAL A 43 -10.86 4.20 8.34
CA VAL A 43 -9.91 5.29 8.23
C VAL A 43 -8.68 4.79 8.97
N PHE A 44 -7.52 4.85 8.33
CA PHE A 44 -6.24 4.79 9.03
C PHE A 44 -6.34 5.82 10.17
N VAL A 45 -6.60 5.36 11.40
CA VAL A 45 -6.82 6.26 12.53
C VAL A 45 -5.50 6.96 12.80
N LEU A 46 -5.45 8.23 12.42
CA LEU A 46 -4.35 9.13 12.64
C LEU A 46 -4.21 9.40 14.16
N ARG A 47 -3.52 8.53 14.89
CA ARG A 47 -3.01 8.85 16.22
C ARG A 47 -1.62 9.46 16.08
N GLY A 48 -1.58 10.77 15.88
CA GLY A 48 -0.32 11.52 15.78
C GLY A 48 -0.12 12.20 14.43
N LYS A 49 0.95 12.96 14.29
CA LYS A 49 1.25 13.77 13.11
C LYS A 49 1.62 12.96 11.87
N TYR A 50 1.86 11.63 11.97
CA TYR A 50 2.41 10.81 10.88
C TYR A 50 1.87 9.39 10.93
N ILE A 51 1.49 8.85 9.77
CA ILE A 51 1.22 7.43 9.57
C ILE A 51 2.50 6.82 9.02
N LEU A 52 3.04 5.83 9.73
CA LEU A 52 4.14 5.02 9.25
C LEU A 52 3.57 3.70 8.75
N VAL A 53 3.78 3.39 7.49
CA VAL A 53 3.52 2.09 6.88
C VAL A 53 4.87 1.42 6.67
N LEU A 54 5.05 0.23 7.21
CA LEU A 54 6.32 -0.49 7.10
C LEU A 54 6.18 -1.67 6.16
N GLU A 55 7.15 -1.80 5.26
CA GLU A 55 7.25 -2.90 4.32
C GLU A 55 8.23 -3.95 4.85
N PHE A 56 7.84 -5.22 4.87
CA PHE A 56 8.71 -6.29 5.33
C PHE A 56 8.41 -7.64 4.68
N LEU A 57 9.39 -8.55 4.80
CA LEU A 57 9.35 -9.93 4.34
C LEU A 57 9.18 -10.88 5.54
N GLU A 58 8.22 -11.80 5.45
CA GLU A 58 8.08 -13.12 6.13
C GLU A 58 8.25 -13.26 7.66
N ASN A 59 8.55 -12.23 8.46
CA ASN A 59 8.85 -12.48 9.88
C ASN A 59 7.81 -11.84 10.81
N VAL A 60 7.05 -12.71 11.50
CA VAL A 60 6.07 -12.32 12.53
C VAL A 60 6.71 -11.49 13.64
N GLU A 61 7.93 -11.80 14.06
CA GLU A 61 8.63 -11.07 15.12
C GLU A 61 8.94 -9.63 14.69
N ILE A 62 9.28 -9.44 13.41
CA ILE A 62 9.48 -8.09 12.83
C ILE A 62 8.16 -7.33 12.82
N ALA A 63 7.05 -7.97 12.43
CA ALA A 63 5.73 -7.36 12.44
C ALA A 63 5.32 -6.86 13.83
N GLN A 64 5.54 -7.70 14.86
CA GLN A 64 5.29 -7.34 16.26
C GLN A 64 6.21 -6.23 16.74
N ALA A 65 7.48 -6.24 16.34
CA ALA A 65 8.43 -5.19 16.68
C ALA A 65 8.04 -3.85 16.05
N TYR A 66 7.57 -3.86 14.82
CA TYR A 66 7.08 -2.66 14.13
C TYR A 66 5.81 -2.10 14.75
N GLU A 67 4.84 -2.95 15.08
CA GLU A 67 3.64 -2.52 15.80
C GLU A 67 3.99 -1.90 17.15
N LYS A 68 4.86 -2.55 17.92
CA LYS A 68 5.38 -2.04 19.19
C LYS A 68 6.16 -0.74 19.03
N GLY A 69 6.89 -0.60 17.92
CA GLY A 69 7.60 0.61 17.53
C GLY A 69 6.70 1.77 17.07
N GLY A 70 5.38 1.59 17.02
CA GLY A 70 4.42 2.63 16.68
C GLY A 70 4.05 2.71 15.20
N ALA A 71 4.29 1.66 14.41
CA ALA A 71 3.76 1.56 13.06
C ALA A 71 2.24 1.68 13.07
N ALA A 72 1.69 2.52 12.21
CA ALA A 72 0.24 2.70 12.08
C ALA A 72 -0.40 1.68 11.13
N CYS A 73 0.39 1.08 10.24
CA CYS A 73 0.01 0.04 9.29
C CYS A 73 1.25 -0.76 8.91
N LEU A 74 1.07 -2.02 8.57
CA LEU A 74 2.13 -2.88 8.03
C LEU A 74 1.83 -3.22 6.58
N SER A 75 2.78 -2.97 5.68
CA SER A 75 2.72 -3.37 4.28
C SER A 75 3.40 -4.73 4.13
N VAL A 76 2.63 -5.74 3.77
CA VAL A 76 3.08 -7.13 3.68
C VAL A 76 3.25 -7.51 2.22
N LEU A 77 4.48 -7.85 1.81
CA LEU A 77 4.75 -8.37 0.47
C LEU A 77 4.16 -9.76 0.33
N THR A 78 3.36 -9.97 -0.72
CA THR A 78 2.65 -11.23 -0.97
C THR A 78 3.03 -11.88 -2.30
N ASP A 79 3.75 -11.19 -3.18
CA ASP A 79 4.28 -11.79 -4.40
C ASP A 79 5.39 -12.81 -4.09
N GLU A 80 5.17 -14.06 -4.49
CA GLU A 80 6.08 -15.17 -4.21
C GLU A 80 7.30 -15.17 -5.13
N LYS A 81 7.08 -14.88 -6.41
CA LYS A 81 8.07 -15.08 -7.46
C LYS A 81 9.22 -14.07 -7.40
N TYR A 82 8.92 -12.81 -7.17
CA TYR A 82 9.88 -11.69 -7.27
C TYR A 82 10.29 -11.15 -5.92
N PHE A 83 9.36 -11.14 -4.96
CA PHE A 83 9.57 -10.56 -3.64
C PHE A 83 9.62 -11.61 -2.53
N LYS A 84 9.50 -12.91 -2.86
CA LYS A 84 9.52 -14.03 -1.90
C LYS A 84 8.49 -13.90 -0.78
N GLY A 85 7.41 -13.16 -1.03
CA GLY A 85 6.30 -13.01 -0.13
C GLY A 85 5.28 -14.13 -0.26
N SER A 86 4.20 -14.04 0.52
CA SER A 86 3.08 -14.99 0.45
C SER A 86 1.83 -14.34 1.07
N PHE A 87 0.65 -14.68 0.57
CA PHE A 87 -0.61 -14.31 1.23
C PHE A 87 -0.73 -14.93 2.63
N GLU A 88 -0.10 -16.07 2.86
CA GLU A 88 -0.03 -16.75 4.15
C GLU A 88 0.68 -15.90 5.21
N ASN A 89 1.57 -14.99 4.82
CA ASN A 89 2.23 -14.07 5.73
C ASN A 89 1.22 -13.14 6.42
N LEU A 90 0.19 -12.68 5.71
CA LEU A 90 -0.90 -11.89 6.30
C LEU A 90 -1.59 -12.67 7.41
N GLU A 91 -1.94 -13.93 7.15
CA GLU A 91 -2.60 -14.81 8.10
C GLU A 91 -1.71 -15.12 9.32
N ALA A 92 -0.43 -15.41 9.10
CA ALA A 92 0.55 -15.68 10.15
C ALA A 92 0.69 -14.47 11.09
N ILE A 93 0.78 -13.25 10.54
CA ILE A 93 0.87 -12.01 11.29
C ILE A 93 -0.40 -11.77 12.13
N ARG A 94 -1.59 -12.00 11.55
CA ARG A 94 -2.84 -11.91 12.31
C ARG A 94 -2.93 -12.93 13.44
N ASN A 95 -2.57 -14.18 13.17
CA ASN A 95 -2.58 -15.25 14.16
C ASN A 95 -1.58 -15.00 15.29
N ALA A 96 -0.52 -14.27 15.05
CA ALA A 96 0.44 -13.82 16.06
C ALA A 96 -0.07 -12.65 16.93
N GLY A 97 -1.29 -12.17 16.69
CA GLY A 97 -1.95 -11.18 17.53
C GLY A 97 -1.70 -9.72 17.13
N VAL A 98 -1.01 -9.44 16.04
CA VAL A 98 -0.80 -8.07 15.51
C VAL A 98 -2.15 -7.43 15.21
N LYS A 99 -2.39 -6.23 15.73
CA LYS A 99 -3.66 -5.50 15.65
C LYS A 99 -3.66 -4.36 14.65
N CYS A 100 -2.49 -3.80 14.34
CA CYS A 100 -2.42 -2.73 13.36
C CYS A 100 -2.90 -3.21 11.97
N PRO A 101 -3.47 -2.31 11.14
CA PRO A 101 -3.91 -2.63 9.79
C PRO A 101 -2.81 -3.28 8.95
N LEU A 102 -3.19 -4.22 8.07
CA LEU A 102 -2.31 -4.88 7.13
C LEU A 102 -2.66 -4.46 5.70
N LEU A 103 -1.71 -3.87 5.00
CA LEU A 103 -1.77 -3.61 3.57
C LEU A 103 -1.21 -4.83 2.81
N CYS A 104 -2.04 -5.46 1.98
CA CYS A 104 -1.58 -6.47 1.02
C CYS A 104 -0.85 -5.76 -0.12
N LYS A 105 0.48 -5.92 -0.19
CA LYS A 105 1.33 -5.37 -1.24
C LYS A 105 1.58 -6.44 -2.30
N GLU A 106 0.71 -6.43 -3.29
CA GLU A 106 0.64 -7.37 -4.40
C GLU A 106 0.43 -6.64 -5.71
N PHE A 107 0.78 -7.27 -6.83
CA PHE A 107 0.32 -6.85 -8.15
C PHE A 107 -1.10 -7.37 -8.37
N ILE A 108 -2.07 -6.62 -7.87
CA ILE A 108 -3.49 -6.97 -8.04
C ILE A 108 -3.89 -6.71 -9.50
N VAL A 109 -4.30 -7.76 -10.18
CA VAL A 109 -4.76 -7.75 -11.58
C VAL A 109 -6.15 -8.35 -11.74
N ASP A 110 -6.62 -9.09 -10.75
CA ASP A 110 -7.94 -9.73 -10.74
C ASP A 110 -8.61 -9.61 -9.37
N ALA A 111 -9.93 -9.51 -9.38
CA ALA A 111 -10.73 -9.32 -8.17
C ALA A 111 -10.60 -10.47 -7.16
N TRP A 112 -10.35 -11.71 -7.62
CA TRP A 112 -10.20 -12.86 -6.70
C TRP A 112 -9.05 -12.65 -5.70
N GLN A 113 -7.97 -11.95 -6.12
CA GLN A 113 -6.83 -11.65 -5.22
C GLN A 113 -7.29 -10.78 -4.04
N ILE A 114 -8.22 -9.84 -4.26
CA ILE A 114 -8.79 -8.99 -3.21
C ILE A 114 -9.58 -9.83 -2.20
N TYR A 115 -10.44 -10.73 -2.70
CA TYR A 115 -11.18 -11.66 -1.84
C TYR A 115 -10.24 -12.55 -1.04
N TYR A 116 -9.20 -13.08 -1.71
CA TYR A 116 -8.22 -13.94 -1.06
C TYR A 116 -7.42 -13.19 0.00
N ALA A 117 -6.90 -12.00 -0.30
CA ALA A 117 -6.23 -11.14 0.67
C ALA A 117 -7.10 -10.86 1.90
N ARG A 118 -8.41 -10.60 1.68
CA ARG A 118 -9.36 -10.39 2.78
C ARG A 118 -9.49 -11.62 3.67
N THR A 119 -9.57 -12.83 3.10
CA THR A 119 -9.63 -14.08 3.90
C THR A 119 -8.36 -14.32 4.69
N LYS A 120 -7.22 -13.80 4.23
CA LYS A 120 -5.92 -13.86 4.90
C LYS A 120 -5.70 -12.74 5.92
N GLY A 121 -6.66 -11.86 6.10
CA GLY A 121 -6.62 -10.84 7.16
C GLY A 121 -6.10 -9.47 6.73
N ALA A 122 -6.04 -9.17 5.42
CA ALA A 122 -5.76 -7.83 4.94
C ALA A 122 -6.86 -6.84 5.35
N ASP A 123 -6.48 -5.59 5.60
CA ASP A 123 -7.37 -4.44 5.84
C ASP A 123 -7.28 -3.41 4.72
N ALA A 124 -6.24 -3.48 3.91
CA ALA A 124 -6.05 -2.61 2.76
C ALA A 124 -5.42 -3.36 1.58
N ILE A 125 -5.67 -2.86 0.38
CA ILE A 125 -5.18 -3.40 -0.89
C ILE A 125 -4.43 -2.32 -1.65
N LEU A 126 -3.29 -2.69 -2.25
CA LEU A 126 -2.55 -1.87 -3.20
C LEU A 126 -3.14 -2.05 -4.60
N LEU A 127 -3.46 -0.94 -5.27
CA LEU A 127 -3.82 -0.90 -6.69
C LEU A 127 -2.81 0.00 -7.41
N ILE A 128 -2.16 -0.50 -8.45
CA ILE A 128 -1.07 0.22 -9.13
C ILE A 128 -1.59 0.80 -10.44
N ALA A 129 -1.61 2.14 -10.57
CA ALA A 129 -2.14 2.82 -11.75
C ALA A 129 -1.33 2.53 -13.03
N ALA A 130 -0.04 2.23 -12.91
CA ALA A 130 0.78 1.79 -14.02
C ALA A 130 0.38 0.41 -14.58
N VAL A 131 -0.28 -0.43 -13.76
CA VAL A 131 -0.69 -1.80 -14.11
C VAL A 131 -2.15 -1.85 -14.57
N LEU A 132 -3.03 -1.10 -13.92
CA LEU A 132 -4.47 -1.21 -14.06
C LEU A 132 -5.07 -0.10 -14.94
N PRO A 133 -6.00 -0.42 -15.84
CA PRO A 133 -6.88 0.55 -16.48
C PRO A 133 -7.82 1.22 -15.46
N ASP A 134 -8.31 2.42 -15.79
CA ASP A 134 -9.16 3.22 -14.89
C ASP A 134 -10.45 2.49 -14.49
N LEU A 135 -11.05 1.75 -15.42
CA LEU A 135 -12.28 0.98 -15.16
C LEU A 135 -12.02 -0.15 -14.15
N ASP A 136 -10.86 -0.79 -14.22
CA ASP A 136 -10.50 -1.88 -13.31
C ASP A 136 -10.19 -1.32 -11.91
N ILE A 137 -9.48 -0.19 -11.82
CA ILE A 137 -9.26 0.51 -10.54
C ILE A 137 -10.62 0.86 -9.90
N LYS A 138 -11.52 1.49 -10.67
CA LYS A 138 -12.87 1.85 -10.18
C LYS A 138 -13.67 0.62 -9.72
N TYR A 139 -13.59 -0.47 -10.45
CA TYR A 139 -14.25 -1.73 -10.10
C TYR A 139 -13.69 -2.34 -8.83
N MET A 140 -12.36 -2.42 -8.72
CA MET A 140 -11.67 -2.99 -7.56
C MET A 140 -11.88 -2.15 -6.29
N ILE A 141 -11.91 -0.82 -6.39
CA ILE A 141 -12.28 0.07 -5.27
C ILE A 141 -13.67 -0.28 -4.73
N LYS A 142 -14.66 -0.53 -5.61
CA LYS A 142 -16.00 -0.94 -5.18
C LYS A 142 -15.99 -2.27 -4.44
N ILE A 143 -15.24 -3.25 -4.93
CA ILE A 143 -15.08 -4.54 -4.25
C ILE A 143 -14.44 -4.35 -2.88
N CYS A 144 -13.36 -3.58 -2.80
CA CYS A 144 -12.70 -3.28 -1.54
C CYS A 144 -13.67 -2.64 -0.52
N LYS A 145 -14.45 -1.66 -0.95
CA LYS A 145 -15.49 -1.03 -0.09
C LYS A 145 -16.53 -2.03 0.39
N MET A 146 -17.01 -2.94 -0.47
CA MET A 146 -17.95 -3.98 -0.06
C MET A 146 -17.36 -4.95 0.97
N LEU A 147 -16.06 -5.19 0.92
CA LEU A 147 -15.34 -6.08 1.83
C LEU A 147 -14.81 -5.36 3.09
N GLY A 148 -15.06 -4.06 3.24
CA GLY A 148 -14.52 -3.25 4.34
C GLY A 148 -13.00 -3.06 4.27
N LEU A 149 -12.44 -3.03 3.07
CA LEU A 149 -11.01 -2.81 2.80
C LEU A 149 -10.78 -1.38 2.34
N ALA A 150 -9.70 -0.76 2.82
CA ALA A 150 -9.15 0.46 2.24
C ALA A 150 -8.41 0.16 0.93
N THR A 151 -8.26 1.16 0.06
CA THR A 151 -7.46 1.05 -1.16
C THR A 151 -6.39 2.13 -1.19
N LEU A 152 -5.15 1.72 -1.38
CA LEU A 152 -4.02 2.59 -1.70
C LEU A 152 -3.80 2.52 -3.21
N VAL A 153 -4.03 3.64 -3.93
CA VAL A 153 -3.80 3.69 -5.38
C VAL A 153 -2.45 4.31 -5.64
N GLU A 154 -1.49 3.50 -6.10
CA GLU A 154 -0.10 3.91 -6.33
C GLU A 154 0.05 4.56 -7.70
N VAL A 155 0.76 5.71 -7.74
CA VAL A 155 1.08 6.47 -8.94
C VAL A 155 2.57 6.84 -8.96
N HIS A 156 3.16 6.94 -10.17
CA HIS A 156 4.59 7.22 -10.37
C HIS A 156 4.84 8.53 -11.12
N ASN A 157 3.86 9.03 -11.85
CA ASN A 157 4.03 10.18 -12.73
C ASN A 157 2.73 11.00 -12.85
N GLU A 158 2.84 12.14 -13.53
CA GLU A 158 1.73 13.09 -13.72
C GLU A 158 0.55 12.48 -14.46
N ARG A 159 0.79 11.65 -15.50
CA ARG A 159 -0.26 11.02 -16.28
C ARG A 159 -1.09 10.05 -15.44
N GLU A 160 -0.43 9.26 -14.60
CA GLU A 160 -1.12 8.34 -13.69
C GLU A 160 -1.90 9.11 -12.61
N MET A 161 -1.31 10.18 -12.06
CA MET A 161 -1.97 11.05 -11.09
C MET A 161 -3.24 11.68 -11.67
N ASP A 162 -3.17 12.23 -12.88
CA ASP A 162 -4.33 12.86 -13.55
C ASP A 162 -5.46 11.84 -13.78
N ARG A 163 -5.12 10.62 -14.18
CA ARG A 163 -6.08 9.52 -14.34
C ARG A 163 -6.76 9.19 -13.00
N VAL A 164 -5.97 8.96 -11.97
CA VAL A 164 -6.45 8.53 -10.64
C VAL A 164 -7.31 9.61 -9.98
N LEU A 165 -6.96 10.88 -10.12
CA LEU A 165 -7.79 12.01 -9.63
C LEU A 165 -9.17 12.08 -10.31
N GLY A 166 -9.31 11.52 -11.52
CA GLY A 166 -10.58 11.39 -12.23
C GLY A 166 -11.45 10.21 -11.76
N ILE A 167 -10.91 9.28 -10.96
CA ILE A 167 -11.62 8.09 -10.51
C ILE A 167 -12.40 8.38 -9.21
N GLU A 168 -13.70 8.11 -9.25
CA GLU A 168 -14.57 8.26 -8.09
C GLU A 168 -14.26 7.19 -7.02
N GLY A 169 -14.16 7.63 -5.77
CA GLY A 169 -13.99 6.73 -4.62
C GLY A 169 -12.54 6.48 -4.23
N VAL A 170 -11.58 7.15 -4.86
CA VAL A 170 -10.18 7.19 -4.41
C VAL A 170 -10.11 8.04 -3.14
N GLU A 171 -9.58 7.45 -2.06
CA GLU A 171 -9.43 8.08 -0.74
C GLU A 171 -7.95 8.18 -0.31
N LEU A 172 -7.09 7.26 -0.82
CA LEU A 172 -5.66 7.29 -0.58
C LEU A 172 -4.90 7.17 -1.90
N ILE A 173 -3.89 8.01 -2.09
CA ILE A 173 -2.96 7.96 -3.21
C ILE A 173 -1.55 7.76 -2.68
N GLY A 174 -0.86 6.74 -3.17
CA GLY A 174 0.55 6.51 -2.93
C GLY A 174 1.39 7.14 -4.04
N ILE A 175 2.30 8.04 -3.72
CA ILE A 175 3.27 8.57 -4.67
C ILE A 175 4.55 7.77 -4.50
N ASN A 176 4.83 6.88 -5.46
CA ASN A 176 6.05 6.11 -5.46
C ASN A 176 7.17 6.89 -6.16
N ASN A 177 8.17 7.31 -5.37
CA ASN A 177 9.32 8.04 -5.87
C ASN A 177 10.34 7.17 -6.62
N ARG A 178 10.10 5.86 -6.70
CA ARG A 178 10.91 4.93 -7.50
C ARG A 178 10.27 4.73 -8.86
N SER A 179 10.97 5.07 -9.92
CA SER A 179 10.54 4.78 -11.29
C SER A 179 10.45 3.26 -11.52
N LEU A 180 9.34 2.77 -12.05
CA LEU A 180 9.20 1.37 -12.46
C LEU A 180 10.00 1.02 -13.72
N GLU A 181 10.44 2.03 -14.49
CA GLU A 181 11.20 1.83 -15.71
C GLU A 181 12.71 1.82 -15.46
N THR A 182 13.22 2.82 -14.71
CA THR A 182 14.65 3.02 -14.48
C THR A 182 15.13 2.55 -13.10
N PHE A 183 14.23 2.36 -12.15
CA PHE A 183 14.48 2.10 -10.73
C PHE A 183 15.20 3.23 -9.98
N GLU A 184 15.40 4.35 -10.64
CA GLU A 184 15.91 5.54 -9.99
C GLU A 184 14.89 6.07 -8.99
N VAL A 185 15.40 6.60 -7.89
CA VAL A 185 14.60 7.17 -6.81
C VAL A 185 14.82 8.67 -6.78
N ASP A 186 13.73 9.42 -6.90
CA ASP A 186 13.74 10.89 -6.83
C ASP A 186 12.56 11.38 -5.99
N ILE A 187 12.84 11.82 -4.75
CA ILE A 187 11.80 12.32 -3.83
C ILE A 187 11.18 13.65 -4.31
N SER A 188 11.84 14.37 -5.22
CA SER A 188 11.29 15.58 -5.83
C SER A 188 10.01 15.30 -6.64
N ASN A 189 9.83 14.07 -7.11
CA ASN A 189 8.61 13.61 -7.77
C ASN A 189 7.35 13.85 -6.92
N THR A 190 7.43 13.60 -5.61
CA THR A 190 6.32 13.88 -4.68
C THR A 190 5.88 15.34 -4.76
N LYS A 191 6.82 16.28 -4.66
CA LYS A 191 6.51 17.71 -4.72
C LYS A 191 5.92 18.09 -6.08
N LYS A 192 6.53 17.61 -7.17
CA LYS A 192 6.07 17.85 -8.54
C LYS A 192 4.62 17.40 -8.76
N LEU A 193 4.24 16.23 -8.23
CA LEU A 193 2.89 15.68 -8.38
C LEU A 193 1.85 16.40 -7.52
N LEU A 194 2.27 17.07 -6.44
CA LEU A 194 1.39 17.79 -5.52
C LEU A 194 1.30 19.30 -5.80
N GLU A 195 2.05 19.80 -6.78
CA GLU A 195 1.99 21.21 -7.16
C GLU A 195 0.75 21.54 -8.03
N GLY A 196 0.34 22.81 -7.98
CA GLY A 196 -0.72 23.38 -8.84
C GLY A 196 -2.11 22.76 -8.61
N GLU A 197 -2.82 22.54 -9.71
CA GLU A 197 -4.22 22.07 -9.70
C GLU A 197 -4.38 20.67 -9.08
N ARG A 198 -3.41 19.78 -9.25
CA ARG A 198 -3.45 18.43 -8.66
C ARG A 198 -3.49 18.49 -7.14
N GLY A 199 -2.59 19.28 -6.54
CA GLY A 199 -2.60 19.48 -5.08
C GLY A 199 -3.87 20.15 -4.57
N GLN A 200 -4.47 21.05 -5.36
CA GLN A 200 -5.76 21.64 -5.03
C GLN A 200 -6.87 20.58 -5.05
N MET A 201 -6.97 19.78 -6.11
CA MET A 201 -7.97 18.71 -6.23
C MET A 201 -7.85 17.68 -5.09
N ILE A 202 -6.63 17.32 -4.69
CA ILE A 202 -6.37 16.40 -3.57
C ILE A 202 -6.94 16.96 -2.28
N ARG A 203 -6.72 18.25 -1.99
CA ARG A 203 -7.27 18.93 -0.80
C ARG A 203 -8.79 19.04 -0.85
N GLU A 204 -9.37 19.41 -1.99
CA GLU A 204 -10.82 19.54 -2.17
C GLU A 204 -11.55 18.21 -2.03
N LYS A 205 -10.93 17.12 -2.45
CA LYS A 205 -11.50 15.77 -2.34
C LYS A 205 -11.14 15.06 -1.03
N ASP A 206 -10.40 15.73 -0.13
CA ASP A 206 -9.88 15.16 1.14
C ASP A 206 -9.12 13.84 0.95
N ILE A 207 -8.34 13.75 -0.14
CA ILE A 207 -7.53 12.57 -0.45
C ILE A 207 -6.27 12.57 0.42
N ILE A 208 -6.00 11.46 1.07
CA ILE A 208 -4.77 11.27 1.85
C ILE A 208 -3.64 10.83 0.92
N VAL A 209 -2.51 11.55 0.98
CA VAL A 209 -1.33 11.20 0.20
C VAL A 209 -0.31 10.48 1.05
N VAL A 210 0.17 9.35 0.53
CA VAL A 210 1.24 8.52 1.09
C VAL A 210 2.50 8.69 0.23
N GLY A 211 3.62 9.09 0.83
CA GLY A 211 4.92 9.12 0.14
C GLY A 211 5.60 7.77 0.25
N GLU A 212 6.08 7.23 -0.87
CA GLU A 212 6.69 5.91 -0.95
C GLU A 212 8.06 5.98 -1.62
N SER A 213 8.99 5.16 -1.17
CA SER A 213 10.39 5.07 -1.64
C SER A 213 11.24 6.32 -1.43
N GLY A 214 12.54 6.13 -1.23
CA GLY A 214 13.51 7.23 -1.14
C GLY A 214 13.53 7.99 0.19
N LEU A 215 12.90 7.46 1.22
CA LEU A 215 12.78 8.10 2.53
C LEU A 215 13.75 7.45 3.52
N PHE A 216 14.93 8.03 3.66
CA PHE A 216 16.02 7.47 4.47
C PHE A 216 16.35 8.30 5.71
N THR A 217 16.04 9.60 5.71
CA THR A 217 16.41 10.55 6.74
C THR A 217 15.20 11.35 7.23
N PRO A 218 15.28 11.96 8.43
CA PRO A 218 14.25 12.91 8.89
C PRO A 218 14.03 14.07 7.92
N ASP A 219 15.07 14.52 7.22
CA ASP A 219 14.97 15.61 6.25
C ASP A 219 14.15 15.19 5.01
N ASP A 220 14.29 13.94 4.55
CA ASP A 220 13.45 13.40 3.47
C ASP A 220 11.97 13.38 3.88
N ILE A 221 11.70 12.96 5.13
CA ILE A 221 10.35 12.97 5.68
C ILE A 221 9.79 14.39 5.73
N ALA A 222 10.57 15.34 6.25
CA ALA A 222 10.17 16.75 6.32
C ALA A 222 9.86 17.30 4.93
N TYR A 223 10.72 17.02 3.96
CA TYR A 223 10.57 17.46 2.57
C TYR A 223 9.24 17.01 1.94
N VAL A 224 8.89 15.73 2.05
CA VAL A 224 7.63 15.24 1.47
C VAL A 224 6.40 15.73 2.26
N GLN A 225 6.55 15.96 3.57
CA GLN A 225 5.48 16.51 4.40
C GLN A 225 5.17 17.97 4.06
N GLU A 226 6.18 18.78 3.82
CA GLU A 226 6.02 20.16 3.35
C GLU A 226 5.30 20.21 2.01
N ALA A 227 5.51 19.22 1.15
CA ALA A 227 4.77 19.07 -0.10
C ALA A 227 3.29 18.70 0.09
N GLY A 228 2.87 18.21 1.27
CA GLY A 228 1.47 17.87 1.58
C GLY A 228 1.21 16.40 1.89
N VAL A 229 2.24 15.55 1.93
CA VAL A 229 2.13 14.14 2.32
C VAL A 229 1.67 14.01 3.77
N LYS A 230 0.72 13.10 4.03
CA LYS A 230 0.15 12.83 5.36
C LYS A 230 0.65 11.54 5.97
N ALA A 231 1.11 10.61 5.14
CA ALA A 231 1.63 9.31 5.56
C ALA A 231 2.86 8.96 4.73
N VAL A 232 3.70 8.07 5.25
CA VAL A 232 4.85 7.56 4.50
C VAL A 232 4.90 6.04 4.58
N LEU A 233 5.23 5.39 3.48
CA LEU A 233 5.51 3.98 3.38
C LEU A 233 7.03 3.79 3.27
N VAL A 234 7.61 3.17 4.28
CA VAL A 234 9.06 3.01 4.41
C VAL A 234 9.40 1.53 4.57
N GLY A 235 10.34 1.04 3.80
CA GLY A 235 10.84 -0.33 3.88
C GLY A 235 12.35 -0.35 4.07
N GLU A 236 13.07 -0.01 3.02
CA GLU A 236 14.50 -0.23 2.88
C GLU A 236 15.35 0.39 4.02
N SER A 237 15.03 1.60 4.47
CA SER A 237 15.80 2.30 5.50
C SER A 237 15.64 1.68 6.89
N ILE A 238 14.54 0.99 7.16
CA ILE A 238 14.25 0.39 8.47
C ILE A 238 14.63 -1.09 8.51
N VAL A 239 14.38 -1.85 7.44
CA VAL A 239 14.72 -3.29 7.36
C VAL A 239 16.23 -3.53 7.54
N LYS A 240 17.08 -2.59 7.17
CA LYS A 240 18.54 -2.65 7.34
C LYS A 240 19.01 -2.40 8.78
N GLN A 241 18.12 -1.97 9.68
CA GLN A 241 18.47 -1.71 11.08
C GLN A 241 18.41 -3.00 11.90
N SER A 242 19.37 -3.15 12.80
CA SER A 242 19.42 -4.30 13.74
C SER A 242 18.27 -4.29 14.76
N ASP A 243 17.70 -3.13 15.02
CA ASP A 243 16.58 -2.90 15.93
C ASP A 243 15.50 -2.09 15.19
N PRO A 244 14.39 -2.73 14.79
CA PRO A 244 13.32 -2.07 14.05
C PRO A 244 12.70 -0.87 14.78
N GLY A 245 12.55 -0.95 16.09
CA GLY A 245 12.01 0.15 16.89
C GLY A 245 12.91 1.39 16.87
N LYS A 246 14.22 1.20 17.00
CA LYS A 246 15.19 2.30 16.88
C LYS A 246 15.25 2.87 15.47
N GLY A 247 15.06 2.02 14.45
CA GLY A 247 14.98 2.47 13.06
C GLY A 247 13.82 3.45 12.84
N ILE A 248 12.64 3.14 13.39
CA ILE A 248 11.47 4.03 13.35
C ILE A 248 11.77 5.33 14.11
N ALA A 249 12.27 5.23 15.34
CA ALA A 249 12.59 6.40 16.16
C ALA A 249 13.59 7.34 15.46
N GLY A 250 14.65 6.77 14.87
CA GLY A 250 15.67 7.53 14.13
C GLY A 250 15.10 8.28 12.93
N LEU A 251 14.19 7.64 12.17
CA LEU A 251 13.59 8.25 10.99
C LEU A 251 12.67 9.43 11.33
N PHE A 252 12.00 9.40 12.47
CA PHE A 252 11.08 10.47 12.89
C PHE A 252 11.68 11.44 13.93
N GLY A 253 12.96 11.29 14.28
CA GLY A 253 13.63 12.15 15.23
C GLY A 253 13.03 12.14 16.64
N LYS A 254 12.38 11.02 17.03
CA LYS A 254 11.73 10.87 18.33
C LYS A 254 12.29 9.66 19.07
N ASP A 255 12.55 9.86 20.35
CA ASP A 255 12.71 8.74 21.29
C ASP A 255 11.32 8.15 21.56
N ILE A 256 11.02 6.95 21.00
CA ILE A 256 9.74 6.26 21.17
C ILE A 256 9.75 5.45 22.51
N SER A 257 10.73 5.66 23.34
CA SER A 257 10.91 4.96 24.62
C SER A 257 10.12 5.55 25.79
N SER A 258 9.11 6.42 25.52
CA SER A 258 8.25 7.02 26.56
C SER A 258 6.80 6.59 26.46
#